data_c1722e15bd7bae2c9fdbbdd597e76b06
#
_entry.id   c1722e15bd7bae2c9fdbbdd597e76b06
#
_cell.length_a   1.000
_cell.length_b   1.000
_cell.length_c   1.000
_cell.angle_alpha   90.00
_cell.angle_beta   90.00
_cell.angle_gamma   90.00
#
_symmetry.space_group_name_H-M   'P 1'
#
loop_
_entity.id
_entity.type
_entity.pdbx_description
1 polymer ?
#
loop_
_entity_poly.entity_id
_entity_poly.type
_entity_poly.pdbx_seq_one_letter_code
_entity_poly.pdbx_strand_id
1 'polypeptide(L)'
;MGSMALWTARFPPGKGGGEGVARGGKGKGILIHSLPEGGGMPLANRTTPANADERAQVLPLLDAVKLRTGKRGRPRKRLKVIATDKGYDAQALRQQLRKRGIRAQIPKRVWKTKQNRGRPIKQGVPRFQAERPFAWFRKKYRRLVVRWERLAACFEAFLALATVHIWVQRLIVG
;
A
#
# COMPACT_ATOMS: atom_id res chain seq x y z
N MET A 1 12.71 1.10 13.77
CA MET A 1 11.79 1.10 12.60
C MET A 1 12.19 0.01 11.65
N GLY A 2 11.27 -0.88 11.36
CA GLY A 2 11.50 -2.11 10.60
C GLY A 2 11.92 -1.85 9.15
N SER A 3 12.86 -2.63 8.67
CA SER A 3 13.32 -2.61 7.28
C SER A 3 12.33 -3.26 6.30
N MET A 4 11.14 -3.64 6.77
CA MET A 4 10.12 -4.36 6.03
C MET A 4 8.87 -3.51 5.87
N ALA A 5 8.30 -3.51 4.66
CA ALA A 5 6.99 -2.92 4.38
C ALA A 5 6.05 -3.98 3.81
N LEU A 6 4.78 -3.72 3.97
CA LEU A 6 3.68 -4.53 3.48
C LEU A 6 2.96 -3.75 2.38
N TRP A 7 2.34 -4.45 1.46
CA TRP A 7 1.52 -3.81 0.43
C TRP A 7 0.06 -4.23 0.56
N THR A 8 -0.83 -3.27 0.44
CA THR A 8 -2.26 -3.55 0.42
C THR A 8 -3.02 -2.46 -0.36
N ALA A 9 -4.17 -2.82 -0.94
CA ALA A 9 -5.07 -1.90 -1.61
C ALA A 9 -6.52 -2.10 -1.14
N ARG A 10 -7.29 -1.01 -1.11
CA ARG A 10 -8.70 -1.03 -0.74
C ARG A 10 -9.53 -0.19 -1.70
N PHE A 11 -10.78 -0.59 -1.90
CA PHE A 11 -11.77 0.05 -2.76
C PHE A 11 -12.79 0.86 -1.94
N PRO A 12 -12.73 2.20 -1.92
CA PRO A 12 -13.82 3.09 -1.54
C PRO A 12 -14.76 3.33 -2.74
N PRO A 13 -16.08 3.13 -2.57
CA PRO A 13 -17.06 3.53 -3.57
C PRO A 13 -17.03 5.05 -3.81
N GLY A 14 -17.15 5.47 -5.07
CA GLY A 14 -17.15 6.90 -5.46
C GLY A 14 -18.57 7.37 -5.76
N LYS A 15 -19.37 7.65 -4.74
CA LYS A 15 -20.76 8.08 -4.92
C LYS A 15 -20.88 9.49 -5.50
N GLY A 16 -19.96 10.40 -5.15
CA GLY A 16 -19.91 11.76 -5.70
C GLY A 16 -19.44 11.83 -7.16
N GLY A 17 -18.90 10.76 -7.73
CA GLY A 17 -18.25 10.79 -9.05
C GLY A 17 -16.99 11.64 -9.05
N GLY A 18 -16.68 12.30 -10.18
CA GLY A 18 -15.58 13.25 -10.31
C GLY A 18 -14.23 12.62 -10.70
N GLU A 19 -13.15 13.38 -10.50
CA GLU A 19 -11.81 13.04 -10.94
C GLU A 19 -11.32 11.70 -10.38
N GLY A 20 -10.75 10.85 -11.26
CA GLY A 20 -10.17 9.59 -10.86
C GLY A 20 -11.18 8.51 -10.41
N VAL A 21 -12.49 8.77 -10.48
CA VAL A 21 -13.51 7.75 -10.22
C VAL A 21 -13.79 6.96 -11.50
N ALA A 22 -13.58 5.64 -11.44
CA ALA A 22 -13.83 4.75 -12.57
C ALA A 22 -14.59 3.50 -12.14
N ARG A 23 -15.10 2.73 -13.11
CA ARG A 23 -15.75 1.45 -12.86
C ARG A 23 -14.71 0.33 -12.95
N GLY A 24 -14.49 -0.36 -11.85
CA GLY A 24 -13.67 -1.57 -11.76
C GLY A 24 -14.50 -2.79 -11.40
N GLY A 25 -13.85 -3.91 -11.14
CA GLY A 25 -14.53 -5.18 -10.79
C GLY A 25 -15.38 -5.12 -9.52
N LYS A 26 -15.13 -4.16 -8.61
CA LYS A 26 -15.89 -3.96 -7.35
C LYS A 26 -16.96 -2.86 -7.46
N GLY A 27 -17.14 -2.28 -8.64
CA GLY A 27 -18.08 -1.18 -8.88
C GLY A 27 -17.40 0.14 -9.23
N LYS A 28 -18.15 1.26 -9.14
CA LYS A 28 -17.68 2.61 -9.41
C LYS A 28 -16.99 3.20 -8.17
N GLY A 29 -15.70 3.57 -8.30
CA GLY A 29 -14.95 4.10 -7.17
C GLY A 29 -13.49 4.34 -7.48
N ILE A 30 -12.68 4.28 -6.44
CA ILE A 30 -11.23 4.44 -6.48
C ILE A 30 -10.54 3.29 -5.74
N LEU A 31 -9.23 3.18 -5.88
CA LEU A 31 -8.38 2.32 -5.04
C LEU A 31 -7.50 3.21 -4.15
N ILE A 32 -7.43 2.91 -2.88
CA ILE A 32 -6.40 3.42 -1.97
C ILE A 32 -5.31 2.35 -1.88
N HIS A 33 -4.11 2.69 -2.32
CA HIS A 33 -2.92 1.88 -2.14
C HIS A 33 -2.19 2.36 -0.89
N SER A 34 -1.85 1.45 0.01
CA SER A 34 -1.11 1.77 1.22
C SER A 34 0.12 0.88 1.35
N LEU A 35 1.20 1.47 1.81
CA LEU A 35 2.46 0.80 2.11
C LEU A 35 2.75 0.97 3.61
N PRO A 36 2.19 0.13 4.49
CA PRO A 36 2.54 0.16 5.90
C PRO A 36 3.90 -0.49 6.16
N GLU A 37 4.56 -0.04 7.23
CA GLU A 37 5.73 -0.74 7.79
C GLU A 37 5.32 -2.01 8.53
N GLY A 38 6.29 -2.83 8.99
CA GLY A 38 6.04 -4.13 9.63
C GLY A 38 5.12 -4.11 10.86
N GLY A 39 4.97 -2.98 11.53
CA GLY A 39 4.02 -2.77 12.63
C GLY A 39 2.63 -2.30 12.18
N GLY A 40 2.43 -2.10 10.87
CA GLY A 40 1.15 -1.69 10.29
C GLY A 40 0.96 -0.18 10.18
N MET A 41 1.97 0.64 10.48
CA MET A 41 1.89 2.10 10.34
C MET A 41 2.08 2.54 8.89
N PRO A 42 1.19 3.36 8.29
CA PRO A 42 1.27 3.75 6.89
C PRO A 42 2.48 4.67 6.63
N LEU A 43 3.38 4.25 5.74
CA LEU A 43 4.55 5.01 5.30
C LEU A 43 4.24 5.89 4.08
N ALA A 44 3.43 5.39 3.18
CA ALA A 44 2.97 6.09 1.99
C ALA A 44 1.60 5.60 1.58
N ASN A 45 0.80 6.51 1.04
CA ASN A 45 -0.51 6.21 0.46
C ASN A 45 -0.62 6.87 -0.91
N ARG A 46 -1.44 6.28 -1.77
CA ARG A 46 -1.77 6.82 -3.09
C ARG A 46 -3.17 6.38 -3.51
N THR A 47 -3.85 7.21 -4.26
CA THR A 47 -5.14 6.86 -4.87
C THR A 47 -5.00 6.61 -6.35
N THR A 48 -5.84 5.75 -6.90
CA THR A 48 -5.97 5.52 -8.35
C THR A 48 -7.42 5.21 -8.69
N PRO A 49 -7.82 5.34 -9.98
CA PRO A 49 -9.11 4.84 -10.44
C PRO A 49 -9.31 3.36 -10.13
N ALA A 50 -10.58 2.94 -9.93
CA ALA A 50 -10.90 1.56 -9.56
C ALA A 50 -10.52 0.49 -10.60
N ASN A 51 -10.30 0.90 -11.85
CA ASN A 51 -9.85 0.04 -12.96
C ASN A 51 -8.32 0.06 -13.18
N ALA A 52 -7.56 0.78 -12.34
CA ALA A 52 -6.12 0.86 -12.49
C ALA A 52 -5.44 -0.48 -12.13
N ASP A 53 -4.32 -0.77 -12.81
CA ASP A 53 -3.48 -1.92 -12.45
C ASP A 53 -2.79 -1.67 -11.09
N GLU A 54 -3.19 -2.46 -10.10
CA GLU A 54 -2.64 -2.38 -8.74
C GLU A 54 -1.14 -2.72 -8.71
N ARG A 55 -0.66 -3.63 -9.56
CA ARG A 55 0.76 -4.03 -9.60
C ARG A 55 1.64 -2.88 -10.07
N ALA A 56 1.16 -2.09 -11.03
CA ALA A 56 1.89 -0.93 -11.54
C ALA A 56 2.10 0.14 -10.45
N GLN A 57 1.28 0.16 -9.40
CA GLN A 57 1.37 1.16 -8.33
C GLN A 57 2.43 0.84 -7.27
N VAL A 58 2.97 -0.38 -7.23
CA VAL A 58 3.97 -0.80 -6.22
C VAL A 58 5.21 0.08 -6.26
N LEU A 59 5.79 0.29 -7.44
CA LEU A 59 7.03 1.04 -7.59
C LEU A 59 6.85 2.55 -7.33
N PRO A 60 5.83 3.23 -7.90
CA PRO A 60 5.56 4.63 -7.58
C PRO A 60 5.34 4.88 -6.09
N LEU A 61 4.65 3.96 -5.38
CA LEU A 61 4.42 4.10 -3.95
C LEU A 61 5.71 3.90 -3.13
N LEU A 62 6.59 2.97 -3.55
CA LEU A 62 7.92 2.82 -2.97
C LEU A 62 8.76 4.09 -3.14
N ASP A 63 8.66 4.75 -4.29
CA ASP A 63 9.39 6.00 -4.57
C ASP A 63 8.85 7.19 -3.75
N ALA A 64 7.58 7.15 -3.35
CA ALA A 64 6.97 8.16 -2.49
C ALA A 64 7.44 8.08 -1.02
N VAL A 65 8.04 6.96 -0.58
CA VAL A 65 8.52 6.79 0.79
C VAL A 65 9.71 7.71 1.05
N LYS A 66 9.59 8.59 2.06
CA LYS A 66 10.63 9.51 2.51
C LYS A 66 10.82 9.35 4.02
N LEU A 67 11.73 8.47 4.42
CA LEU A 67 12.03 8.25 5.84
C LEU A 67 13.14 9.19 6.30
N ARG A 68 12.79 10.16 7.12
CA ARG A 68 13.79 11.01 7.82
C ARG A 68 14.28 10.26 9.05
N THR A 69 15.59 10.06 9.14
CA THR A 69 16.23 9.32 10.26
C THR A 69 16.72 10.23 11.39
N GLY A 70 16.46 11.54 11.32
CA GLY A 70 17.01 12.53 12.25
C GLY A 70 18.51 12.82 12.06
N LYS A 71 19.22 12.03 11.27
CA LYS A 71 20.64 12.24 10.94
C LYS A 71 20.79 13.18 9.74
N ARG A 72 21.90 13.93 9.71
CA ARG A 72 22.28 14.74 8.53
C ARG A 72 22.32 13.86 7.28
N GLY A 73 21.78 14.34 6.16
CA GLY A 73 21.80 13.68 4.88
C GLY A 73 20.44 13.44 4.25
N ARG A 74 20.44 12.80 3.07
CA ARG A 74 19.23 12.54 2.28
C ARG A 74 18.30 11.56 2.98
N PRO A 75 16.97 11.79 3.01
CA PRO A 75 16.00 10.85 3.55
C PRO A 75 16.15 9.44 2.93
N ARG A 76 16.03 8.41 3.76
CA ARG A 76 16.04 7.03 3.24
C ARG A 76 14.80 6.76 2.40
N LYS A 77 15.01 6.33 1.16
CA LYS A 77 13.95 5.86 0.24
C LYS A 77 13.89 4.33 0.16
N ARG A 78 14.89 3.63 0.74
CA ARG A 78 15.12 2.21 0.51
C ARG A 78 14.59 1.37 1.67
N LEU A 79 13.59 0.57 1.38
CA LEU A 79 13.15 -0.54 2.22
C LEU A 79 13.98 -1.79 1.86
N LYS A 80 14.26 -2.64 2.84
CA LYS A 80 15.01 -3.90 2.60
C LYS A 80 14.11 -5.02 2.08
N VAL A 81 12.86 -5.06 2.53
CA VAL A 81 11.92 -6.13 2.23
C VAL A 81 10.55 -5.54 1.94
N ILE A 82 9.87 -6.08 0.94
CA ILE A 82 8.45 -5.83 0.68
C ILE A 82 7.69 -7.15 0.66
N ALA A 83 6.59 -7.23 1.40
CA ALA A 83 5.66 -8.35 1.37
C ALA A 83 4.34 -7.94 0.72
N THR A 84 3.84 -8.77 -0.19
CA THR A 84 2.57 -8.56 -0.89
C THR A 84 1.79 -9.85 -1.01
N ASP A 85 0.54 -9.79 -1.44
CA ASP A 85 -0.27 -10.96 -1.77
C ASP A 85 0.23 -11.64 -3.07
N LYS A 86 -0.16 -12.90 -3.26
CA LYS A 86 0.12 -13.70 -4.48
C LYS A 86 -0.41 -13.06 -5.77
N GLY A 87 -1.40 -12.17 -5.68
CA GLY A 87 -1.90 -11.39 -6.81
C GLY A 87 -0.84 -10.52 -7.47
N TYR A 88 0.21 -10.14 -6.73
CA TYR A 88 1.34 -9.34 -7.21
C TYR A 88 2.49 -10.16 -7.76
N ASP A 89 2.33 -11.48 -7.90
CA ASP A 89 3.35 -12.37 -8.45
C ASP A 89 3.52 -12.13 -9.96
N ALA A 90 4.46 -11.25 -10.30
CA ALA A 90 4.85 -10.93 -11.67
C ALA A 90 6.38 -10.91 -11.77
N GLN A 91 6.93 -11.56 -12.80
CA GLN A 91 8.38 -11.65 -13.00
C GLN A 91 9.01 -10.26 -13.16
N ALA A 92 8.39 -9.38 -13.93
CA ALA A 92 8.86 -8.00 -14.13
C ALA A 92 8.96 -7.23 -12.81
N LEU A 93 7.95 -7.33 -11.93
CA LEU A 93 7.97 -6.67 -10.62
C LEU A 93 9.09 -7.23 -9.75
N ARG A 94 9.28 -8.56 -9.72
CA ARG A 94 10.37 -9.19 -8.95
C ARG A 94 11.75 -8.74 -9.45
N GLN A 95 11.95 -8.63 -10.76
CA GLN A 95 13.21 -8.15 -11.35
C GLN A 95 13.48 -6.69 -10.97
N GLN A 96 12.47 -5.82 -11.03
CA GLN A 96 12.61 -4.42 -10.67
C GLN A 96 12.90 -4.22 -9.19
N LEU A 97 12.23 -4.97 -8.29
CA LEU A 97 12.53 -4.97 -6.86
C LEU A 97 13.96 -5.45 -6.58
N ARG A 98 14.42 -6.51 -7.27
CA ARG A 98 15.80 -7.01 -7.18
C ARG A 98 16.81 -5.94 -7.62
N LYS A 99 16.60 -5.28 -8.77
CA LYS A 99 17.45 -4.16 -9.24
C LYS A 99 17.55 -3.03 -8.21
N ARG A 100 16.47 -2.78 -7.46
CA ARG A 100 16.44 -1.81 -6.36
C ARG A 100 17.05 -2.35 -5.05
N GLY A 101 17.50 -3.61 -5.01
CA GLY A 101 18.01 -4.29 -3.81
C GLY A 101 16.96 -4.52 -2.74
N ILE A 102 15.69 -4.64 -3.13
CA ILE A 102 14.56 -4.92 -2.24
C ILE A 102 14.21 -6.41 -2.37
N ARG A 103 14.19 -7.13 -1.24
CA ARG A 103 13.78 -8.53 -1.21
C ARG A 103 12.25 -8.64 -1.28
N ALA A 104 11.75 -9.25 -2.35
CA ALA A 104 10.32 -9.49 -2.55
C ALA A 104 9.86 -10.74 -1.79
N GLN A 105 8.98 -10.60 -0.82
CA GLN A 105 8.25 -11.68 -0.15
C GLN A 105 6.84 -11.79 -0.75
N ILE A 106 6.78 -12.23 -2.00
CA ILE A 106 5.55 -12.42 -2.77
C ILE A 106 5.34 -13.93 -2.91
N PRO A 107 4.26 -14.52 -2.41
CA PRO A 107 3.98 -15.94 -2.62
C PRO A 107 3.88 -16.25 -4.12
N LYS A 108 4.44 -17.37 -4.56
CA LYS A 108 4.30 -17.80 -5.95
C LYS A 108 2.87 -18.26 -6.23
N ARG A 109 2.35 -17.95 -7.41
CA ARG A 109 1.10 -18.54 -7.88
C ARG A 109 1.26 -20.04 -8.04
N VAL A 110 0.32 -20.82 -7.53
CA VAL A 110 0.22 -22.25 -7.79
C VAL A 110 -0.62 -22.45 -9.05
N TRP A 111 -0.07 -23.08 -10.06
CA TRP A 111 -0.74 -23.40 -11.31
C TRP A 111 -1.08 -24.89 -11.34
N LYS A 112 -2.22 -25.28 -11.92
CA LYS A 112 -2.61 -26.70 -12.03
C LYS A 112 -1.60 -27.53 -12.82
N THR A 113 -0.94 -26.93 -13.81
CA THR A 113 -0.07 -27.60 -14.78
C THR A 113 1.43 -27.34 -14.56
N LYS A 114 1.82 -26.48 -13.61
CA LYS A 114 3.21 -26.07 -13.45
C LYS A 114 3.63 -26.07 -11.98
N GLN A 115 4.60 -26.90 -11.64
CA GLN A 115 5.18 -26.91 -10.30
C GLN A 115 6.09 -25.71 -10.08
N ASN A 116 5.97 -25.08 -8.92
CA ASN A 116 6.87 -23.99 -8.50
C ASN A 116 8.22 -24.58 -8.05
N ARG A 117 9.29 -24.25 -8.77
CA ARG A 117 10.65 -24.63 -8.40
C ARG A 117 11.19 -23.72 -7.30
N GLY A 118 12.01 -24.28 -6.41
CA GLY A 118 12.73 -23.58 -5.37
C GLY A 118 12.02 -23.55 -4.00
N ARG A 119 12.73 -23.00 -3.00
CA ARG A 119 12.28 -22.97 -1.61
C ARG A 119 11.01 -22.12 -1.43
N PRO A 120 10.02 -22.57 -0.64
CA PRO A 120 8.84 -21.77 -0.33
C PRO A 120 9.20 -20.43 0.31
N ILE A 121 8.51 -19.37 -0.11
CA ILE A 121 8.70 -18.02 0.45
C ILE A 121 7.90 -17.92 1.73
N LYS A 122 8.59 -17.91 2.88
CA LYS A 122 7.96 -17.63 4.18
C LYS A 122 7.68 -16.13 4.29
N GLN A 123 6.46 -15.76 4.59
CA GLN A 123 6.10 -14.38 4.95
C GLN A 123 6.52 -14.15 6.40
N GLY A 124 7.41 -13.17 6.62
CA GLY A 124 7.94 -12.84 7.94
C GLY A 124 7.02 -12.00 8.81
N VAL A 125 5.89 -11.52 8.27
CA VAL A 125 4.92 -10.66 8.99
C VAL A 125 3.51 -11.16 8.73
N PRO A 126 2.66 -11.24 9.77
CA PRO A 126 1.26 -11.62 9.63
C PRO A 126 0.51 -10.69 8.68
N ARG A 127 -0.35 -11.26 7.83
CA ARG A 127 -1.13 -10.52 6.82
C ARG A 127 -2.00 -9.39 7.42
N PHE A 128 -2.51 -9.56 8.63
CA PHE A 128 -3.35 -8.55 9.29
C PHE A 128 -2.63 -7.21 9.49
N GLN A 129 -1.30 -7.20 9.58
CA GLN A 129 -0.52 -5.97 9.67
C GLN A 129 -0.63 -5.12 8.40
N ALA A 130 -0.74 -5.76 7.24
CA ALA A 130 -0.98 -5.04 5.97
C ALA A 130 -2.35 -4.36 5.94
N GLU A 131 -3.36 -4.99 6.53
CA GLU A 131 -4.75 -4.51 6.54
C GLU A 131 -5.03 -3.48 7.64
N ARG A 132 -4.12 -3.34 8.62
CA ARG A 132 -4.26 -2.48 9.79
C ARG A 132 -4.56 -1.01 9.46
N PRO A 133 -3.87 -0.34 8.51
CA PRO A 133 -4.21 1.04 8.14
C PRO A 133 -5.65 1.18 7.68
N PHE A 134 -6.14 0.22 6.89
CA PHE A 134 -7.52 0.27 6.39
C PHE A 134 -8.56 0.01 7.47
N ALA A 135 -8.23 -0.81 8.48
CA ALA A 135 -9.08 -0.96 9.65
C ALA A 135 -9.21 0.38 10.40
N TRP A 136 -8.11 1.12 10.56
CA TRP A 136 -8.13 2.44 11.17
C TRP A 136 -8.86 3.45 10.30
N PHE A 137 -8.60 3.52 9.00
CA PHE A 137 -9.29 4.42 8.08
C PHE A 137 -10.80 4.18 8.13
N ARG A 138 -11.26 2.94 8.16
CA ARG A 138 -12.68 2.62 8.20
C ARG A 138 -13.34 2.96 9.54
N LYS A 139 -12.66 2.66 10.67
CA LYS A 139 -13.24 2.84 12.00
C LYS A 139 -13.24 4.31 12.44
N LYS A 140 -12.16 5.04 12.16
CA LYS A 140 -11.93 6.39 12.70
C LYS A 140 -12.22 7.51 11.70
N TYR A 141 -12.16 7.25 10.39
CA TYR A 141 -12.23 8.29 9.35
C TYR A 141 -13.30 7.98 8.32
N ARG A 142 -14.55 8.31 8.66
CA ARG A 142 -15.74 8.01 7.83
C ARG A 142 -15.65 8.55 6.40
N ARG A 143 -14.96 9.68 6.18
CA ARG A 143 -14.71 10.26 4.85
C ARG A 143 -13.90 9.34 3.92
N LEU A 144 -13.08 8.45 4.47
CA LEU A 144 -12.28 7.51 3.67
C LEU A 144 -13.00 6.20 3.35
N VAL A 145 -14.21 5.98 3.88
CA VAL A 145 -15.00 4.77 3.62
C VAL A 145 -15.71 4.85 2.27
N VAL A 146 -16.26 6.03 1.96
CA VAL A 146 -16.95 6.35 0.72
C VAL A 146 -16.43 7.69 0.22
N ARG A 147 -16.07 7.78 -1.04
CA ARG A 147 -15.64 9.04 -1.64
C ARG A 147 -16.85 9.81 -2.17
N TRP A 148 -17.06 10.98 -1.60
CA TRP A 148 -18.06 11.96 -2.03
C TRP A 148 -17.44 13.14 -2.79
N GLU A 149 -16.16 13.37 -2.59
CA GLU A 149 -15.41 14.48 -3.15
C GLU A 149 -15.24 14.32 -4.67
N ARG A 150 -15.61 15.37 -5.41
CA ARG A 150 -15.44 15.37 -6.88
C ARG A 150 -13.98 15.62 -7.27
N LEU A 151 -13.25 16.46 -6.51
CA LEU A 151 -11.82 16.70 -6.71
C LEU A 151 -11.00 15.60 -6.03
N ALA A 152 -10.05 15.02 -6.76
CA ALA A 152 -9.16 13.99 -6.22
C ALA A 152 -8.31 14.54 -5.08
N ALA A 153 -7.80 15.77 -5.21
CA ALA A 153 -6.98 16.43 -4.21
C ALA A 153 -7.66 16.54 -2.85
N CYS A 154 -8.97 16.79 -2.78
CA CYS A 154 -9.71 16.85 -1.52
C CYS A 154 -9.70 15.50 -0.80
N PHE A 155 -9.96 14.41 -1.52
CA PHE A 155 -9.93 13.07 -0.92
C PHE A 155 -8.51 12.68 -0.47
N GLU A 156 -7.49 13.01 -1.26
CA GLU A 156 -6.09 12.77 -0.91
C GLU A 156 -5.65 13.58 0.31
N ALA A 157 -6.15 14.81 0.47
CA ALA A 157 -5.92 15.62 1.66
C ALA A 157 -6.51 14.95 2.92
N PHE A 158 -7.74 14.43 2.87
CA PHE A 158 -8.30 13.65 3.99
C PHE A 158 -7.49 12.39 4.29
N LEU A 159 -6.99 11.69 3.28
CA LEU A 159 -6.14 10.52 3.45
C LEU A 159 -4.80 10.88 4.11
N ALA A 160 -4.20 12.01 3.72
CA ALA A 160 -2.98 12.53 4.31
C ALA A 160 -3.19 12.94 5.77
N LEU A 161 -4.25 13.70 6.09
CA LEU A 161 -4.60 14.11 7.46
C LEU A 161 -4.85 12.88 8.36
N ALA A 162 -5.59 11.88 7.88
CA ALA A 162 -5.83 10.65 8.61
C ALA A 162 -4.51 9.91 8.90
N THR A 163 -3.60 9.88 7.93
CA THR A 163 -2.28 9.26 8.08
C THR A 163 -1.44 9.98 9.14
N VAL A 164 -1.39 11.31 9.08
CA VAL A 164 -0.68 12.14 10.08
C VAL A 164 -1.28 11.92 11.46
N HIS A 165 -2.61 11.95 11.61
CA HIS A 165 -3.27 11.74 12.90
C HIS A 165 -2.97 10.35 13.49
N ILE A 166 -2.95 9.29 12.67
CA ILE A 166 -2.55 7.94 13.13
C ILE A 166 -1.11 7.95 13.67
N TRP A 167 -0.19 8.62 12.97
CA TRP A 167 1.20 8.74 13.42
C TRP A 167 1.33 9.54 14.71
N VAL A 168 0.64 10.68 14.83
CA VAL A 168 0.63 11.52 16.04
C VAL A 168 0.11 10.72 17.23
N GLN A 169 -1.02 10.02 17.08
CA GLN A 169 -1.54 9.16 18.14
C GLN A 169 -0.54 8.09 18.56
N ARG A 170 0.15 7.47 17.59
CA ARG A 170 1.15 6.43 17.89
C ARG A 170 2.39 6.98 18.58
N LEU A 171 2.78 8.22 18.33
CA LEU A 171 3.96 8.84 18.92
C LEU A 171 3.70 9.44 20.31
N ILE A 172 2.47 9.91 20.54
CA ILE A 172 2.10 10.61 21.80
C ILE A 172 1.45 9.68 22.81
N VAL A 173 0.56 8.78 22.34
CA VAL A 173 -0.24 7.92 23.24
C VAL A 173 0.37 6.52 23.39
N GLY A 174 1.26 6.10 22.47
CA GLY A 174 1.96 4.79 22.52
C GLY A 174 1.22 3.72 21.73
#